data_8d7ea9b3dcec0642b9f2d6f0b95ffd57
#
_entry.id   8d7ea9b3dcec0642b9f2d6f0b95ffd57
#
_cell.length_a   1.000
_cell.length_b   1.000
_cell.length_c   1.000
_cell.angle_alpha   90.00
_cell.angle_beta   90.00
_cell.angle_gamma   90.00
#
_symmetry.space_group_name_H-M   'P 1'
#
loop_
_entity.id
_entity.type
_entity.pdbx_description
1 polymer ?
#
loop_
_entity_poly.entity_id
_entity_poly.type
_entity_poly.pdbx_seq_one_letter_code
_entity_poly.pdbx_strand_id
1 'polypeptide(L)'
;MLKTNAVFYFDSTEFILISHHYIDQANYSLAEKSIKMGLNQHPNNTDLMLLKSELLIFNSNYEDAYEILNYLENIDPENREVYLQKATIYSKNNNSEEAIEILKRALEFIDDKLDIWNMIAMEFLLIEDFQSAIPFFKKCLEYDQEDYQSLYNLIFCFENLGMIEESISELSSVLEKRPYSKIAWHQLGKIYNKQHKFKESISAFDFAIISDDQFVSAYVEKAKVLEKIGRLNEALDNYRLSIELSEPNSHIYYRIAKCYKKLNNKKLFLDYIKKSVREEPGNEKAWIYLIKYYLKNKNYRQSKYLAFKALNNNHNSIGILELISIIYYKTQCYKDSIKFYNQILDFKENISWKIWKGYIKCLIDAKRWSDLLKVSLKAKKHFPNKAFIDFTISGCLLKHGKLNEAIYFFQSGNKVCRIPTKLIKSFPEFTKNKALLV
;
A
#
# COMPACT_ATOMS: atom_id res chain seq x y z
N MET A 1 -6.69 -16.79 -43.45
CA MET A 1 -5.85 -15.65 -43.85
C MET A 1 -4.69 -15.43 -42.88
N LEU A 2 -4.89 -14.92 -41.69
CA LEU A 2 -3.79 -14.62 -40.74
C LEU A 2 -2.89 -15.83 -40.39
N LYS A 3 -3.45 -17.04 -40.40
CA LYS A 3 -2.73 -18.30 -40.14
C LYS A 3 -2.20 -19.00 -41.39
N THR A 4 -2.77 -18.73 -42.56
CA THR A 4 -2.49 -19.49 -43.80
C THR A 4 -1.78 -18.69 -44.90
N ASN A 5 -1.54 -17.39 -44.68
CA ASN A 5 -1.01 -16.44 -45.68
C ASN A 5 -1.82 -16.38 -47.02
N ALA A 6 -3.06 -16.88 -47.01
CA ALA A 6 -3.93 -16.73 -48.18
C ALA A 6 -4.38 -15.27 -48.32
N VAL A 7 -4.29 -14.72 -49.52
CA VAL A 7 -4.66 -13.31 -49.78
C VAL A 7 -6.14 -13.27 -50.17
N PHE A 8 -6.97 -12.77 -49.23
CA PHE A 8 -8.36 -12.39 -49.50
C PHE A 8 -8.47 -10.88 -49.38
N TYR A 9 -9.29 -10.27 -50.21
CA TYR A 9 -9.61 -8.85 -50.09
C TYR A 9 -10.73 -8.70 -49.05
N PHE A 10 -10.48 -7.81 -48.04
CA PHE A 10 -11.45 -7.42 -47.01
C PHE A 10 -11.57 -5.92 -47.00
N ASP A 11 -12.69 -5.41 -46.51
CA ASP A 11 -12.87 -3.99 -46.29
C ASP A 11 -12.02 -3.52 -45.08
N SER A 12 -11.69 -2.23 -45.04
CA SER A 12 -10.90 -1.66 -43.96
C SER A 12 -11.58 -1.82 -42.59
N THR A 13 -12.89 -1.71 -42.56
CA THR A 13 -13.71 -1.91 -41.32
C THR A 13 -13.59 -3.34 -40.79
N GLU A 14 -13.48 -4.34 -41.63
CA GLU A 14 -13.29 -5.72 -41.20
C GLU A 14 -11.90 -5.94 -40.58
N PHE A 15 -10.86 -5.33 -41.15
CA PHE A 15 -9.52 -5.36 -40.56
C PHE A 15 -9.46 -4.65 -39.20
N ILE A 16 -10.17 -3.52 -39.05
CA ILE A 16 -10.30 -2.78 -37.78
C ILE A 16 -10.95 -3.69 -36.72
N LEU A 17 -12.10 -4.29 -37.02
CA LEU A 17 -12.79 -5.21 -36.10
C LEU A 17 -11.94 -6.44 -35.72
N ILE A 18 -11.26 -7.03 -36.68
CA ILE A 18 -10.35 -8.17 -36.43
C ILE A 18 -9.19 -7.74 -35.53
N SER A 19 -8.66 -6.53 -35.73
CA SER A 19 -7.54 -6.01 -34.95
C SER A 19 -7.96 -5.76 -33.51
N HIS A 20 -9.08 -5.09 -33.28
CA HIS A 20 -9.65 -4.90 -31.95
C HIS A 20 -9.92 -6.23 -31.23
N HIS A 21 -10.54 -7.20 -31.92
CA HIS A 21 -10.77 -8.53 -31.34
C HIS A 21 -9.48 -9.19 -30.83
N TYR A 22 -8.36 -9.07 -31.56
CA TYR A 22 -7.09 -9.62 -31.09
C TYR A 22 -6.43 -8.78 -30.00
N ILE A 23 -6.61 -7.48 -30.01
CA ILE A 23 -6.15 -6.59 -28.91
C ILE A 23 -6.88 -6.96 -27.61
N ASP A 24 -8.19 -7.13 -27.65
CA ASP A 24 -9.02 -7.52 -26.50
C ASP A 24 -8.62 -8.89 -25.93
N GLN A 25 -8.16 -9.79 -26.78
CA GLN A 25 -7.63 -11.09 -26.36
C GLN A 25 -6.15 -11.05 -25.93
N ALA A 26 -5.54 -9.88 -25.85
CA ALA A 26 -4.11 -9.68 -25.59
C ALA A 26 -3.19 -10.42 -26.57
N ASN A 27 -3.68 -10.70 -27.80
CA ASN A 27 -2.91 -11.36 -28.84
C ASN A 27 -2.34 -10.33 -29.83
N TYR A 28 -1.41 -9.52 -29.33
CA TYR A 28 -0.85 -8.39 -30.06
C TYR A 28 -0.14 -8.78 -31.38
N SER A 29 0.46 -9.97 -31.46
CA SER A 29 1.14 -10.45 -32.68
C SER A 29 0.17 -10.68 -33.84
N LEU A 30 -1.04 -11.18 -33.58
CA LEU A 30 -2.08 -11.33 -34.58
C LEU A 30 -2.75 -9.99 -34.91
N ALA A 31 -2.93 -9.11 -33.95
CA ALA A 31 -3.39 -7.74 -34.17
C ALA A 31 -2.44 -6.99 -35.14
N GLU A 32 -1.14 -7.00 -34.88
CA GLU A 32 -0.13 -6.39 -35.73
C GLU A 32 -0.17 -6.94 -37.16
N LYS A 33 -0.28 -8.27 -37.31
CA LYS A 33 -0.39 -8.91 -38.60
C LYS A 33 -1.67 -8.49 -39.33
N SER A 34 -2.80 -8.37 -38.63
CA SER A 34 -4.07 -7.90 -39.20
C SER A 34 -3.94 -6.46 -39.70
N ILE A 35 -3.41 -5.57 -38.89
CA ILE A 35 -3.20 -4.16 -39.25
C ILE A 35 -2.27 -4.03 -40.46
N LYS A 36 -1.15 -4.77 -40.46
CA LYS A 36 -0.22 -4.76 -41.59
C LYS A 36 -0.90 -5.22 -42.88
N MET A 37 -1.73 -6.26 -42.81
CA MET A 37 -2.48 -6.75 -43.99
C MET A 37 -3.55 -5.74 -44.43
N GLY A 38 -4.24 -5.08 -43.46
CA GLY A 38 -5.19 -4.03 -43.71
C GLY A 38 -4.54 -2.83 -44.42
N LEU A 39 -3.41 -2.36 -43.92
CA LEU A 39 -2.67 -1.23 -44.53
C LEU A 39 -2.06 -1.58 -45.90
N ASN A 40 -1.74 -2.85 -46.19
CA ASN A 40 -1.34 -3.28 -47.53
C ASN A 40 -2.47 -3.19 -48.56
N GLN A 41 -3.74 -3.37 -48.14
CA GLN A 41 -4.92 -3.27 -49.00
C GLN A 41 -5.51 -1.85 -49.00
N HIS A 42 -5.40 -1.15 -47.90
CA HIS A 42 -5.95 0.21 -47.66
C HIS A 42 -4.85 1.13 -47.10
N PRO A 43 -3.85 1.53 -47.89
CA PRO A 43 -2.66 2.25 -47.40
C PRO A 43 -2.95 3.58 -46.73
N ASN A 44 -4.04 4.27 -47.12
CA ASN A 44 -4.39 5.58 -46.64
C ASN A 44 -5.52 5.56 -45.60
N ASN A 45 -5.84 4.40 -45.03
CA ASN A 45 -6.87 4.34 -44.00
C ASN A 45 -6.34 4.85 -42.64
N THR A 46 -6.89 5.97 -42.18
CA THR A 46 -6.48 6.67 -40.95
C THR A 46 -6.70 5.87 -39.68
N ASP A 47 -7.80 5.11 -39.62
CA ASP A 47 -8.14 4.31 -38.41
C ASP A 47 -7.16 3.14 -38.23
N LEU A 48 -6.77 2.46 -39.36
CA LEU A 48 -5.74 1.43 -39.31
C LEU A 48 -4.36 2.00 -38.95
N MET A 49 -4.04 3.24 -39.35
CA MET A 49 -2.81 3.92 -38.94
C MET A 49 -2.83 4.28 -37.46
N LEU A 50 -3.98 4.73 -36.91
CA LEU A 50 -4.16 4.97 -35.47
C LEU A 50 -3.99 3.69 -34.66
N LEU A 51 -4.58 2.59 -35.08
CA LEU A 51 -4.37 1.28 -34.44
C LEU A 51 -2.91 0.81 -34.50
N LYS A 52 -2.22 1.10 -35.61
CA LYS A 52 -0.78 0.81 -35.75
C LYS A 52 0.03 1.63 -34.73
N SER A 53 -0.23 2.93 -34.62
CA SER A 53 0.47 3.80 -33.65
C SER A 53 0.19 3.38 -32.21
N GLU A 54 -1.03 2.97 -31.88
CA GLU A 54 -1.39 2.43 -30.56
C GLU A 54 -0.56 1.19 -30.20
N LEU A 55 -0.45 0.21 -31.10
CA LEU A 55 0.39 -0.97 -30.89
C LEU A 55 1.88 -0.63 -30.78
N LEU A 56 2.37 0.35 -31.54
CA LEU A 56 3.76 0.81 -31.44
C LEU A 56 4.01 1.46 -30.05
N ILE A 57 3.06 2.27 -29.56
CA ILE A 57 3.12 2.85 -28.21
C ILE A 57 3.13 1.75 -27.15
N PHE A 58 2.27 0.74 -27.30
CA PHE A 58 2.24 -0.41 -26.40
C PHE A 58 3.58 -1.15 -26.36
N ASN A 59 4.22 -1.34 -27.51
CA ASN A 59 5.53 -1.97 -27.65
C ASN A 59 6.71 -1.03 -27.32
N SER A 60 6.43 0.18 -26.81
CA SER A 60 7.44 1.20 -26.46
C SER A 60 8.27 1.69 -27.67
N ASN A 61 7.77 1.55 -28.86
CA ASN A 61 8.38 2.10 -30.08
C ASN A 61 7.79 3.49 -30.39
N TYR A 62 8.21 4.47 -29.58
CA TYR A 62 7.60 5.80 -29.58
C TYR A 62 7.98 6.64 -30.80
N GLU A 63 9.18 6.44 -31.38
CA GLU A 63 9.65 7.18 -32.54
C GLU A 63 8.77 6.91 -33.77
N ASP A 64 8.61 5.62 -34.12
CA ASP A 64 7.77 5.23 -35.27
C ASP A 64 6.30 5.61 -35.05
N ALA A 65 5.79 5.48 -33.81
CA ALA A 65 4.43 5.93 -33.49
C ALA A 65 4.26 7.43 -33.71
N TYR A 66 5.23 8.23 -33.26
CA TYR A 66 5.18 9.69 -33.39
C TYR A 66 5.23 10.14 -34.85
N GLU A 67 5.99 9.48 -35.73
CA GLU A 67 6.00 9.76 -37.16
C GLU A 67 4.61 9.52 -37.80
N ILE A 68 3.95 8.42 -37.47
CA ILE A 68 2.59 8.13 -37.96
C ILE A 68 1.61 9.19 -37.45
N LEU A 69 1.67 9.55 -36.17
CA LEU A 69 0.78 10.54 -35.57
C LEU A 69 0.99 11.94 -36.16
N ASN A 70 2.23 12.32 -36.50
CA ASN A 70 2.49 13.60 -37.20
C ASN A 70 1.91 13.60 -38.61
N TYR A 71 2.00 12.47 -39.32
CA TYR A 71 1.38 12.35 -40.62
C TYR A 71 -0.15 12.47 -40.52
N LEU A 72 -0.78 11.82 -39.54
CA LEU A 72 -2.22 11.88 -39.31
C LEU A 72 -2.70 13.28 -38.91
N GLU A 73 -1.94 13.99 -38.06
CA GLU A 73 -2.25 15.38 -37.68
C GLU A 73 -2.28 16.32 -38.88
N ASN A 74 -1.41 16.10 -39.88
CA ASN A 74 -1.41 16.91 -41.13
C ASN A 74 -2.63 16.61 -42.03
N ILE A 75 -3.19 15.40 -41.96
CA ILE A 75 -4.36 15.02 -42.76
C ILE A 75 -5.65 15.46 -42.08
N ASP A 76 -5.75 15.23 -40.80
CA ASP A 76 -6.93 15.52 -39.95
C ASP A 76 -6.48 16.22 -38.67
N PRO A 77 -6.31 17.53 -38.65
CA PRO A 77 -5.85 18.30 -37.51
C PRO A 77 -6.83 18.28 -36.31
N GLU A 78 -8.11 17.93 -36.56
CA GLU A 78 -9.14 17.89 -35.52
C GLU A 78 -9.33 16.48 -34.93
N ASN A 79 -8.51 15.52 -35.34
CA ASN A 79 -8.62 14.16 -34.86
C ASN A 79 -8.17 14.02 -33.39
N ARG A 80 -9.14 13.88 -32.50
CA ARG A 80 -8.92 13.74 -31.05
C ARG A 80 -7.92 12.65 -30.70
N GLU A 81 -8.04 11.49 -31.34
CA GLU A 81 -7.23 10.31 -31.00
C GLU A 81 -5.74 10.52 -31.24
N VAL A 82 -5.38 11.32 -32.27
CA VAL A 82 -3.99 11.70 -32.54
C VAL A 82 -3.36 12.42 -31.34
N TYR A 83 -4.08 13.38 -30.76
CA TYR A 83 -3.57 14.16 -29.61
C TYR A 83 -3.51 13.31 -28.34
N LEU A 84 -4.50 12.44 -28.10
CA LEU A 84 -4.50 11.52 -26.95
C LEU A 84 -3.31 10.56 -27.01
N GLN A 85 -3.02 10.01 -28.21
CA GLN A 85 -1.88 9.09 -28.38
C GLN A 85 -0.54 9.84 -28.27
N LYS A 86 -0.42 11.06 -28.84
CA LYS A 86 0.78 11.88 -28.64
C LYS A 86 1.02 12.21 -27.18
N ALA A 87 0.00 12.64 -26.46
CA ALA A 87 0.09 12.90 -25.02
C ALA A 87 0.51 11.63 -24.23
N THR A 88 -0.03 10.46 -24.63
CA THR A 88 0.36 9.18 -24.03
C THR A 88 1.85 8.89 -24.23
N ILE A 89 2.42 9.19 -25.39
CA ILE A 89 3.87 9.04 -25.65
C ILE A 89 4.68 9.92 -24.70
N TYR A 90 4.31 11.21 -24.57
CA TYR A 90 5.01 12.12 -23.66
C TYR A 90 4.87 11.70 -22.20
N SER A 91 3.68 11.30 -21.77
CA SER A 91 3.43 10.79 -20.42
C SER A 91 4.31 9.56 -20.09
N LYS A 92 4.37 8.58 -20.99
CA LYS A 92 5.22 7.38 -20.82
C LYS A 92 6.72 7.70 -20.79
N ASN A 93 7.13 8.81 -21.39
CA ASN A 93 8.50 9.33 -21.32
C ASN A 93 8.74 10.22 -20.08
N ASN A 94 7.79 10.30 -19.15
CA ASN A 94 7.80 11.16 -17.96
C ASN A 94 7.86 12.67 -18.28
N ASN A 95 7.34 13.07 -19.43
CA ASN A 95 7.28 14.46 -19.90
C ASN A 95 5.84 14.97 -19.81
N SER A 96 5.29 15.03 -18.58
CA SER A 96 3.89 15.41 -18.35
C SER A 96 3.60 16.86 -18.75
N GLU A 97 4.58 17.75 -18.69
CA GLU A 97 4.41 19.15 -19.09
C GLU A 97 4.09 19.27 -20.58
N GLU A 98 4.85 18.59 -21.42
CA GLU A 98 4.62 18.54 -22.88
C GLU A 98 3.30 17.83 -23.24
N ALA A 99 2.96 16.77 -22.49
CA ALA A 99 1.67 16.08 -22.65
C ALA A 99 0.50 17.05 -22.40
N ILE A 100 0.56 17.82 -21.31
CA ILE A 100 -0.45 18.83 -20.94
C ILE A 100 -0.53 19.93 -22.01
N GLU A 101 0.61 20.38 -22.56
CA GLU A 101 0.62 21.43 -23.58
C GLU A 101 -0.08 20.99 -24.88
N ILE A 102 0.20 19.75 -25.33
CA ILE A 102 -0.45 19.18 -26.51
C ILE A 102 -1.96 19.03 -26.28
N LEU A 103 -2.37 18.52 -25.12
CA LEU A 103 -3.77 18.36 -24.77
C LEU A 103 -4.50 19.71 -24.66
N LYS A 104 -3.86 20.74 -24.11
CA LYS A 104 -4.42 22.09 -24.05
C LYS A 104 -4.64 22.71 -25.44
N ARG A 105 -3.70 22.47 -26.36
CA ARG A 105 -3.90 22.90 -27.77
C ARG A 105 -5.09 22.18 -28.40
N ALA A 106 -5.24 20.89 -28.15
CA ALA A 106 -6.37 20.10 -28.66
C ALA A 106 -7.73 20.64 -28.18
N LEU A 107 -7.81 21.22 -26.97
CA LEU A 107 -9.05 21.83 -26.46
C LEU A 107 -9.56 23.01 -27.23
N GLU A 108 -8.73 23.67 -28.09
CA GLU A 108 -9.11 24.85 -28.83
C GLU A 108 -10.05 24.54 -30.00
N PHE A 109 -9.99 23.30 -30.52
CA PHE A 109 -10.72 22.90 -31.74
C PHE A 109 -11.50 21.60 -31.64
N ILE A 110 -11.30 20.80 -30.60
CA ILE A 110 -12.03 19.55 -30.40
C ILE A 110 -13.29 19.79 -29.56
N ASP A 111 -14.45 19.34 -30.06
CA ASP A 111 -15.74 19.53 -29.41
C ASP A 111 -15.94 18.57 -28.24
N ASP A 112 -15.60 17.30 -28.39
CA ASP A 112 -15.69 16.28 -27.32
C ASP A 112 -14.45 16.36 -26.42
N LYS A 113 -14.59 17.10 -25.35
CA LYS A 113 -13.47 17.50 -24.46
C LYS A 113 -13.29 16.60 -23.23
N LEU A 114 -14.19 15.64 -22.99
CA LEU A 114 -14.20 14.87 -21.74
C LEU A 114 -12.89 14.11 -21.51
N ASP A 115 -12.47 13.31 -22.50
CA ASP A 115 -11.24 12.53 -22.39
C ASP A 115 -10.00 13.42 -22.25
N ILE A 116 -9.99 14.56 -22.95
CA ILE A 116 -8.87 15.51 -22.89
C ILE A 116 -8.77 16.13 -21.50
N TRP A 117 -9.89 16.58 -20.91
CA TRP A 117 -9.88 17.12 -19.56
C TRP A 117 -9.41 16.06 -18.55
N ASN A 118 -9.88 14.84 -18.70
CA ASN A 118 -9.49 13.73 -17.82
C ASN A 118 -7.98 13.46 -17.93
N MET A 119 -7.43 13.39 -19.17
CA MET A 119 -5.98 13.19 -19.35
C MET A 119 -5.16 14.35 -18.79
N ILE A 120 -5.55 15.61 -19.02
CA ILE A 120 -4.85 16.78 -18.45
C ILE A 120 -4.85 16.69 -16.92
N ALA A 121 -6.00 16.36 -16.32
CA ALA A 121 -6.11 16.23 -14.87
C ALA A 121 -5.22 15.10 -14.32
N MET A 122 -5.16 13.98 -15.04
CA MET A 122 -4.30 12.85 -14.67
C MET A 122 -2.81 13.18 -14.80
N GLU A 123 -2.39 13.92 -15.83
CA GLU A 123 -1.01 14.40 -15.96
C GLU A 123 -0.62 15.34 -14.80
N PHE A 124 -1.52 16.25 -14.40
CA PHE A 124 -1.30 17.08 -13.22
C PHE A 124 -1.19 16.24 -11.93
N LEU A 125 -1.94 15.15 -11.81
CA LEU A 125 -1.77 14.21 -10.68
C LEU A 125 -0.41 13.52 -10.69
N LEU A 126 0.13 13.15 -11.86
CA LEU A 126 1.43 12.49 -11.98
C LEU A 126 2.59 13.38 -11.53
N ILE A 127 2.49 14.69 -11.77
CA ILE A 127 3.48 15.67 -11.29
C ILE A 127 3.15 16.24 -9.89
N GLU A 128 2.15 15.68 -9.20
CA GLU A 128 1.68 16.09 -7.88
C GLU A 128 1.17 17.54 -7.81
N ASP A 129 0.81 18.16 -8.94
CA ASP A 129 0.16 19.47 -8.99
C ASP A 129 -1.36 19.31 -8.82
N PHE A 130 -1.76 18.99 -7.60
CA PHE A 130 -3.17 18.78 -7.26
C PHE A 130 -4.03 20.02 -7.47
N GLN A 131 -3.45 21.20 -7.30
CA GLN A 131 -4.19 22.46 -7.46
C GLN A 131 -4.64 22.68 -8.91
N SER A 132 -3.77 22.40 -9.87
CA SER A 132 -4.05 22.53 -11.30
C SER A 132 -4.95 21.41 -11.84
N ALA A 133 -4.99 20.24 -11.19
CA ALA A 133 -5.87 19.13 -11.56
C ALA A 133 -7.36 19.42 -11.27
N ILE A 134 -7.66 20.10 -10.16
CA ILE A 134 -9.03 20.36 -9.66
C ILE A 134 -9.98 20.91 -10.72
N PRO A 135 -9.66 22.00 -11.45
CA PRO A 135 -10.59 22.58 -12.40
C PRO A 135 -10.94 21.64 -13.56
N PHE A 136 -10.05 20.72 -13.93
CA PHE A 136 -10.30 19.76 -15.00
C PHE A 136 -11.22 18.63 -14.54
N PHE A 137 -11.01 18.08 -13.35
CA PHE A 137 -11.95 17.10 -12.78
C PHE A 137 -13.34 17.69 -12.55
N LYS A 138 -13.43 18.97 -12.16
CA LYS A 138 -14.74 19.64 -12.07
C LYS A 138 -15.44 19.74 -13.42
N LYS A 139 -14.71 20.05 -14.49
CA LYS A 139 -15.27 20.05 -15.86
C LYS A 139 -15.75 18.66 -16.29
N CYS A 140 -15.01 17.61 -15.96
CA CYS A 140 -15.45 16.24 -16.21
C CYS A 140 -16.79 15.95 -15.52
N LEU A 141 -16.93 16.35 -14.25
CA LEU A 141 -18.15 16.16 -13.46
C LEU A 141 -19.31 17.06 -13.91
N GLU A 142 -19.03 18.24 -14.48
CA GLU A 142 -20.06 19.10 -15.09
C GLU A 142 -20.61 18.48 -16.38
N TYR A 143 -19.75 17.81 -17.16
CA TYR A 143 -20.11 17.13 -18.40
C TYR A 143 -20.80 15.81 -18.13
N ASP A 144 -20.19 14.94 -17.32
CA ASP A 144 -20.75 13.67 -16.88
C ASP A 144 -20.80 13.62 -15.34
N GLN A 145 -22.01 13.82 -14.80
CA GLN A 145 -22.25 13.73 -13.36
C GLN A 145 -22.13 12.32 -12.80
N GLU A 146 -22.03 11.29 -13.66
CA GLU A 146 -21.82 9.89 -13.27
C GLU A 146 -20.36 9.46 -13.33
N ASP A 147 -19.45 10.34 -13.70
CA ASP A 147 -18.01 10.08 -13.69
C ASP A 147 -17.49 9.97 -12.24
N TYR A 148 -17.70 8.77 -11.66
CA TYR A 148 -17.23 8.47 -10.31
C TYR A 148 -15.70 8.51 -10.19
N GLN A 149 -14.97 8.28 -11.29
CA GLN A 149 -13.52 8.34 -11.26
C GLN A 149 -13.03 9.77 -11.09
N SER A 150 -13.58 10.72 -11.83
CA SER A 150 -13.27 12.13 -11.66
C SER A 150 -13.66 12.65 -10.29
N LEU A 151 -14.82 12.23 -9.76
CA LEU A 151 -15.20 12.59 -8.39
C LEU A 151 -14.18 12.07 -7.36
N TYR A 152 -13.74 10.82 -7.52
CA TYR A 152 -12.76 10.22 -6.63
C TYR A 152 -11.43 10.96 -6.66
N ASN A 153 -10.93 11.28 -7.87
CA ASN A 153 -9.68 11.98 -8.09
C ASN A 153 -9.76 13.44 -7.59
N LEU A 154 -10.90 14.11 -7.76
CA LEU A 154 -11.15 15.45 -7.22
C LEU A 154 -11.04 15.46 -5.69
N ILE A 155 -11.70 14.52 -5.03
CA ILE A 155 -11.61 14.38 -3.56
C ILE A 155 -10.17 14.05 -3.13
N PHE A 156 -9.46 13.22 -3.88
CA PHE A 156 -8.04 12.92 -3.63
C PHE A 156 -7.16 14.18 -3.73
N CYS A 157 -7.39 15.07 -4.70
CA CYS A 157 -6.70 16.36 -4.80
C CYS A 157 -6.95 17.23 -3.56
N PHE A 158 -8.20 17.39 -3.17
CA PHE A 158 -8.55 18.17 -1.97
C PHE A 158 -7.91 17.58 -0.70
N GLU A 159 -7.90 16.26 -0.56
CA GLU A 159 -7.28 15.61 0.60
C GLU A 159 -5.77 15.86 0.69
N ASN A 160 -5.04 15.83 -0.43
CA ASN A 160 -3.60 16.09 -0.45
C ASN A 160 -3.27 17.57 -0.18
N LEU A 161 -4.12 18.50 -0.62
CA LEU A 161 -3.99 19.93 -0.33
C LEU A 161 -4.46 20.30 1.09
N GLY A 162 -5.06 19.37 1.83
CA GLY A 162 -5.67 19.65 3.14
C GLY A 162 -6.95 20.47 3.08
N MET A 163 -7.58 20.61 1.91
CA MET A 163 -8.79 21.38 1.63
C MET A 163 -10.05 20.55 1.98
N ILE A 164 -10.22 20.29 3.26
CA ILE A 164 -11.26 19.35 3.73
C ILE A 164 -12.66 19.94 3.62
N GLU A 165 -12.82 21.23 3.89
CA GLU A 165 -14.12 21.90 3.84
C GLU A 165 -14.62 22.03 2.40
N GLU A 166 -13.72 22.30 1.45
CA GLU A 166 -14.01 22.33 0.02
C GLU A 166 -14.43 20.94 -0.49
N SER A 167 -13.76 19.90 0.00
CA SER A 167 -14.12 18.51 -0.30
C SER A 167 -15.55 18.17 0.17
N ILE A 168 -15.91 18.60 1.40
CA ILE A 168 -17.27 18.40 1.93
C ILE A 168 -18.29 19.24 1.12
N SER A 169 -17.97 20.48 0.79
CA SER A 169 -18.84 21.35 0.00
C SER A 169 -19.12 20.77 -1.37
N GLU A 170 -18.10 20.24 -2.05
CA GLU A 170 -18.25 19.62 -3.37
C GLU A 170 -19.12 18.36 -3.30
N LEU A 171 -18.86 17.49 -2.34
CA LEU A 171 -19.68 16.30 -2.13
C LEU A 171 -21.13 16.64 -1.78
N SER A 172 -21.35 17.71 -1.00
CA SER A 172 -22.69 18.19 -0.69
C SER A 172 -23.41 18.68 -1.94
N SER A 173 -22.72 19.43 -2.81
CA SER A 173 -23.29 19.87 -4.09
C SER A 173 -23.65 18.70 -5.00
N VAL A 174 -22.83 17.65 -5.05
CA VAL A 174 -23.15 16.41 -5.78
C VAL A 174 -24.39 15.75 -5.17
N LEU A 175 -24.51 15.70 -3.84
CA LEU A 175 -25.63 15.08 -3.15
C LEU A 175 -26.95 15.88 -3.24
N GLU A 176 -26.87 17.21 -3.37
CA GLU A 176 -28.04 18.04 -3.66
C GLU A 176 -28.67 17.71 -5.02
N LYS A 177 -27.82 17.48 -6.02
CA LYS A 177 -28.25 17.09 -7.37
C LYS A 177 -28.65 15.61 -7.44
N ARG A 178 -27.96 14.75 -6.69
CA ARG A 178 -28.05 13.30 -6.73
C ARG A 178 -28.05 12.71 -5.32
N PRO A 179 -29.19 12.75 -4.60
CA PRO A 179 -29.29 12.32 -3.19
C PRO A 179 -28.93 10.85 -2.96
N TYR A 180 -29.03 10.00 -3.99
CA TYR A 180 -28.72 8.57 -3.94
C TYR A 180 -27.35 8.20 -4.53
N SER A 181 -26.42 9.14 -4.61
CA SER A 181 -25.03 8.85 -5.02
C SER A 181 -24.30 8.07 -3.94
N LYS A 182 -24.26 6.73 -4.05
CA LYS A 182 -23.55 5.85 -3.08
C LYS A 182 -22.08 6.23 -2.91
N ILE A 183 -21.42 6.68 -4.00
CA ILE A 183 -20.00 7.05 -3.99
C ILE A 183 -19.82 8.35 -3.21
N ALA A 184 -20.64 9.37 -3.44
CA ALA A 184 -20.53 10.64 -2.72
C ALA A 184 -20.76 10.45 -1.22
N TRP A 185 -21.79 9.71 -0.83
CA TRP A 185 -22.04 9.36 0.58
C TRP A 185 -20.87 8.57 1.19
N HIS A 186 -20.32 7.61 0.46
CA HIS A 186 -19.17 6.83 0.94
C HIS A 186 -17.93 7.71 1.16
N GLN A 187 -17.60 8.62 0.21
CA GLN A 187 -16.47 9.53 0.37
C GLN A 187 -16.69 10.49 1.54
N LEU A 188 -17.89 11.05 1.68
CA LEU A 188 -18.25 11.90 2.81
C LEU A 188 -18.08 11.16 4.16
N GLY A 189 -18.50 9.90 4.22
CA GLY A 189 -18.29 9.05 5.39
C GLY A 189 -16.81 8.84 5.73
N LYS A 190 -15.95 8.68 4.72
CA LYS A 190 -14.50 8.58 4.91
C LYS A 190 -13.89 9.89 5.46
N ILE A 191 -14.30 11.03 4.93
CA ILE A 191 -13.83 12.35 5.36
C ILE A 191 -14.23 12.59 6.82
N TYR A 192 -15.49 12.35 7.19
CA TYR A 192 -15.94 12.47 8.57
C TYR A 192 -15.19 11.53 9.53
N ASN A 193 -14.87 10.30 9.10
CA ASN A 193 -14.04 9.40 9.89
C ASN A 193 -12.60 9.93 10.11
N LYS A 194 -12.00 10.60 9.13
CA LYS A 194 -10.69 11.27 9.27
C LYS A 194 -10.75 12.44 10.25
N GLN A 195 -11.84 13.21 10.23
CA GLN A 195 -12.12 14.30 11.19
C GLN A 195 -12.55 13.81 12.58
N HIS A 196 -12.61 12.50 12.84
CA HIS A 196 -13.13 11.91 14.07
C HIS A 196 -14.61 12.22 14.36
N LYS A 197 -15.38 12.68 13.38
CA LYS A 197 -16.83 12.87 13.41
C LYS A 197 -17.52 11.53 13.16
N PHE A 198 -17.44 10.62 14.14
CA PHE A 198 -17.84 9.22 13.93
C PHE A 198 -19.34 9.02 13.75
N LYS A 199 -20.20 9.86 14.34
CA LYS A 199 -21.65 9.77 14.17
C LYS A 199 -22.06 10.11 12.73
N GLU A 200 -21.55 11.24 12.24
CA GLU A 200 -21.77 11.72 10.88
C GLU A 200 -21.20 10.73 9.86
N SER A 201 -20.04 10.16 10.15
CA SER A 201 -19.42 9.12 9.31
C SER A 201 -20.33 7.88 9.18
N ILE A 202 -20.88 7.38 10.30
CA ILE A 202 -21.78 6.23 10.28
C ILE A 202 -23.05 6.56 9.49
N SER A 203 -23.67 7.72 9.72
CA SER A 203 -24.85 8.15 8.97
C SER A 203 -24.59 8.26 7.47
N ALA A 204 -23.44 8.78 7.06
CA ALA A 204 -23.08 8.86 5.64
C ALA A 204 -22.92 7.46 5.02
N PHE A 205 -22.28 6.52 5.72
CA PHE A 205 -22.23 5.12 5.25
C PHE A 205 -23.59 4.46 5.23
N ASP A 206 -24.52 4.79 6.16
CA ASP A 206 -25.89 4.31 6.12
C ASP A 206 -26.62 4.80 4.86
N PHE A 207 -26.46 6.07 4.50
CA PHE A 207 -27.02 6.59 3.24
C PHE A 207 -26.39 5.94 2.01
N ALA A 208 -25.08 5.65 2.02
CA ALA A 208 -24.44 4.90 0.95
C ALA A 208 -25.03 3.49 0.78
N ILE A 209 -25.34 2.80 1.89
CA ILE A 209 -25.99 1.48 1.90
C ILE A 209 -27.45 1.56 1.45
N ILE A 210 -28.18 2.60 1.87
CA ILE A 210 -29.57 2.83 1.42
C ILE A 210 -29.60 3.10 -0.09
N SER A 211 -28.60 3.79 -0.62
CA SER A 211 -28.48 4.08 -2.06
C SER A 211 -28.15 2.82 -2.89
N ASP A 212 -27.40 1.89 -2.32
CA ASP A 212 -27.05 0.60 -2.93
C ASP A 212 -26.74 -0.42 -1.82
N ASP A 213 -27.66 -1.34 -1.59
CA ASP A 213 -27.55 -2.38 -0.57
C ASP A 213 -26.49 -3.46 -0.89
N GLN A 214 -26.00 -3.51 -2.15
CA GLN A 214 -24.89 -4.37 -2.57
C GLN A 214 -23.51 -3.69 -2.47
N PHE A 215 -23.46 -2.43 -2.01
CA PHE A 215 -22.21 -1.68 -1.94
C PHE A 215 -21.34 -2.10 -0.77
N VAL A 216 -20.63 -3.21 -0.93
CA VAL A 216 -19.76 -3.87 0.07
C VAL A 216 -18.82 -2.90 0.78
N SER A 217 -18.23 -1.94 0.05
CA SER A 217 -17.27 -0.98 0.62
C SER A 217 -17.87 -0.14 1.74
N ALA A 218 -19.16 0.24 1.67
CA ALA A 218 -19.82 1.02 2.71
C ALA A 218 -19.99 0.22 4.01
N TYR A 219 -20.37 -1.06 3.92
CA TYR A 219 -20.43 -1.94 5.09
C TYR A 219 -19.08 -2.09 5.77
N VAL A 220 -18.01 -2.30 4.98
CA VAL A 220 -16.65 -2.47 5.50
C VAL A 220 -16.16 -1.20 6.19
N GLU A 221 -16.33 -0.02 5.58
CA GLU A 221 -15.89 1.24 6.18
C GLU A 221 -16.71 1.60 7.42
N LYS A 222 -18.05 1.42 7.39
CA LYS A 222 -18.93 1.56 8.57
C LYS A 222 -18.47 0.66 9.71
N ALA A 223 -18.19 -0.62 9.43
CA ALA A 223 -17.70 -1.56 10.41
C ALA A 223 -16.35 -1.13 11.02
N LYS A 224 -15.44 -0.57 10.21
CA LYS A 224 -14.17 -0.02 10.70
C LYS A 224 -14.38 1.15 11.67
N VAL A 225 -15.33 2.03 11.41
CA VAL A 225 -15.69 3.14 12.30
C VAL A 225 -16.29 2.60 13.61
N LEU A 226 -17.23 1.67 13.52
CA LEU A 226 -17.84 1.01 14.67
C LEU A 226 -16.79 0.28 15.54
N GLU A 227 -15.79 -0.39 14.91
CA GLU A 227 -14.66 -1.00 15.64
C GLU A 227 -13.83 0.04 16.41
N LYS A 228 -13.62 1.25 15.84
CA LYS A 228 -12.87 2.34 16.48
C LYS A 228 -13.57 2.85 17.72
N ILE A 229 -14.89 3.05 17.68
CA ILE A 229 -15.69 3.56 18.80
C ILE A 229 -16.10 2.47 19.80
N GLY A 230 -15.73 1.20 19.55
CA GLY A 230 -15.98 0.09 20.47
C GLY A 230 -17.36 -0.57 20.32
N ARG A 231 -18.19 -0.19 19.35
CA ARG A 231 -19.49 -0.84 19.06
C ARG A 231 -19.25 -2.16 18.28
N LEU A 232 -18.61 -3.13 18.98
CA LEU A 232 -18.04 -4.31 18.35
C LEU A 232 -19.07 -5.27 17.74
N ASN A 233 -20.24 -5.42 18.35
CA ASN A 233 -21.30 -6.30 17.82
C ASN A 233 -21.84 -5.78 16.49
N GLU A 234 -22.14 -4.50 16.41
CA GLU A 234 -22.58 -3.87 15.18
C GLU A 234 -21.50 -3.87 14.07
N ALA A 235 -20.21 -3.70 14.47
CA ALA A 235 -19.11 -3.89 13.54
C ALA A 235 -19.07 -5.31 12.97
N LEU A 236 -19.29 -6.32 13.81
CA LEU A 236 -19.35 -7.72 13.39
C LEU A 236 -20.49 -7.99 12.42
N ASP A 237 -21.67 -7.41 12.67
CA ASP A 237 -22.83 -7.60 11.80
C ASP A 237 -22.57 -6.99 10.41
N ASN A 238 -22.02 -5.78 10.33
CA ASN A 238 -21.63 -5.16 9.05
C ASN A 238 -20.52 -5.94 8.34
N TYR A 239 -19.49 -6.46 9.06
CA TYR A 239 -18.48 -7.32 8.44
C TYR A 239 -19.06 -8.64 7.92
N ARG A 240 -20.06 -9.24 8.59
CA ARG A 240 -20.72 -10.45 8.11
C ARG A 240 -21.51 -10.20 6.85
N LEU A 241 -22.32 -9.12 6.82
CA LEU A 241 -23.03 -8.70 5.60
C LEU A 241 -22.06 -8.49 4.44
N SER A 242 -20.92 -7.84 4.69
CA SER A 242 -19.91 -7.66 3.63
C SER A 242 -19.33 -8.98 3.08
N ILE A 243 -19.26 -10.05 3.88
CA ILE A 243 -18.84 -11.38 3.42
C ILE A 243 -19.95 -12.10 2.67
N GLU A 244 -21.20 -11.88 3.04
CA GLU A 244 -22.37 -12.48 2.36
C GLU A 244 -22.56 -11.87 0.97
N LEU A 245 -22.20 -10.59 0.80
CA LEU A 245 -22.35 -9.83 -0.45
C LEU A 245 -21.14 -9.94 -1.40
N SER A 246 -20.01 -10.47 -0.95
CA SER A 246 -18.78 -10.53 -1.74
C SER A 246 -18.04 -11.85 -1.55
N GLU A 247 -17.05 -12.11 -2.40
CA GLU A 247 -16.14 -13.23 -2.20
C GLU A 247 -15.37 -13.11 -0.87
N PRO A 248 -14.97 -14.26 -0.28
CA PRO A 248 -14.23 -14.31 0.96
C PRO A 248 -12.97 -13.45 0.92
N ASN A 249 -12.80 -12.56 1.88
CA ASN A 249 -11.65 -11.65 1.96
C ASN A 249 -10.88 -11.85 3.27
N SER A 250 -9.62 -12.20 3.14
CA SER A 250 -8.69 -12.40 4.26
C SER A 250 -8.67 -11.21 5.22
N HIS A 251 -8.69 -9.99 4.68
CA HIS A 251 -8.63 -8.77 5.49
C HIS A 251 -9.88 -8.59 6.37
N ILE A 252 -11.06 -8.92 5.85
CA ILE A 252 -12.32 -8.86 6.61
C ILE A 252 -12.31 -9.93 7.70
N TYR A 253 -11.91 -11.17 7.40
CA TYR A 253 -11.77 -12.22 8.41
C TYR A 253 -10.80 -11.82 9.54
N TYR A 254 -9.69 -11.18 9.20
CA TYR A 254 -8.76 -10.65 10.19
C TYR A 254 -9.41 -9.59 11.10
N ARG A 255 -10.23 -8.68 10.53
CA ARG A 255 -10.98 -7.66 11.28
C ARG A 255 -11.99 -8.28 12.23
N ILE A 256 -12.78 -9.24 11.75
CA ILE A 256 -13.73 -10.00 12.57
C ILE A 256 -13.00 -10.70 13.72
N ALA A 257 -11.87 -11.35 13.45
CA ALA A 257 -11.08 -11.98 14.49
C ALA A 257 -10.62 -10.97 15.56
N LYS A 258 -10.19 -9.76 15.16
CA LYS A 258 -9.86 -8.69 16.11
C LYS A 258 -11.02 -8.30 17.00
N CYS A 259 -12.22 -8.17 16.45
CA CYS A 259 -13.43 -7.87 17.21
C CYS A 259 -13.73 -8.98 18.22
N TYR A 260 -13.71 -10.26 17.82
CA TYR A 260 -13.92 -11.37 18.74
C TYR A 260 -12.85 -11.47 19.83
N LYS A 261 -11.61 -11.12 19.54
CA LYS A 261 -10.56 -11.06 20.56
C LYS A 261 -10.84 -9.97 21.59
N LYS A 262 -11.30 -8.79 21.18
CA LYS A 262 -11.71 -7.71 22.09
C LYS A 262 -12.91 -8.13 22.95
N LEU A 263 -13.84 -8.91 22.38
CA LEU A 263 -14.99 -9.50 23.08
C LEU A 263 -14.64 -10.74 23.94
N ASN A 264 -13.34 -11.11 24.02
CA ASN A 264 -12.86 -12.29 24.74
C ASN A 264 -13.43 -13.64 24.23
N ASN A 265 -14.03 -13.69 23.04
CA ASN A 265 -14.50 -14.93 22.43
C ASN A 265 -13.37 -15.66 21.72
N LYS A 266 -12.66 -16.50 22.49
CA LYS A 266 -11.47 -17.23 22.02
C LYS A 266 -11.77 -18.20 20.86
N LYS A 267 -12.93 -18.85 20.88
CA LYS A 267 -13.31 -19.84 19.86
C LYS A 267 -13.47 -19.16 18.50
N LEU A 268 -14.33 -18.16 18.41
CA LEU A 268 -14.59 -17.45 17.17
C LEU A 268 -13.37 -16.64 16.69
N PHE A 269 -12.58 -16.09 17.63
CA PHE A 269 -11.30 -15.48 17.27
C PHE A 269 -10.39 -16.47 16.50
N LEU A 270 -10.21 -17.69 17.02
CA LEU A 270 -9.35 -18.69 16.39
C LEU A 270 -9.92 -19.17 15.04
N ASP A 271 -11.22 -19.31 14.93
CA ASP A 271 -11.85 -19.74 13.69
C ASP A 271 -11.66 -18.71 12.58
N TYR A 272 -11.97 -17.43 12.85
CA TYR A 272 -11.84 -16.37 11.85
C TYR A 272 -10.39 -16.01 11.51
N ILE A 273 -9.47 -16.02 12.49
CA ILE A 273 -8.06 -15.75 12.16
C ILE A 273 -7.42 -16.89 11.33
N LYS A 274 -7.85 -18.16 11.54
CA LYS A 274 -7.45 -19.27 10.69
C LYS A 274 -8.04 -19.17 9.28
N LYS A 275 -9.30 -18.71 9.14
CA LYS A 275 -9.87 -18.42 7.82
C LYS A 275 -9.04 -17.37 7.10
N SER A 276 -8.71 -16.25 7.76
CA SER A 276 -7.89 -15.20 7.18
C SER A 276 -6.56 -15.71 6.60
N VAL A 277 -5.81 -16.54 7.34
CA VAL A 277 -4.52 -17.07 6.86
C VAL A 277 -4.65 -18.22 5.84
N ARG A 278 -5.84 -18.81 5.69
CA ARG A 278 -6.13 -19.79 4.61
C ARG A 278 -6.43 -19.10 3.30
N GLU A 279 -7.29 -18.07 3.34
CA GLU A 279 -7.66 -17.29 2.14
C GLU A 279 -6.44 -16.62 1.52
N GLU A 280 -5.60 -16.01 2.34
CA GLU A 280 -4.40 -15.33 1.89
C GLU A 280 -3.20 -15.73 2.75
N PRO A 281 -2.45 -16.75 2.34
CA PRO A 281 -1.24 -17.18 3.06
C PRO A 281 -0.15 -16.11 3.17
N GLY A 282 -0.18 -15.09 2.29
CA GLY A 282 0.70 -13.92 2.33
C GLY A 282 0.33 -12.86 3.37
N ASN A 283 -0.84 -12.94 4.00
CA ASN A 283 -1.27 -11.95 4.98
C ASN A 283 -0.45 -12.00 6.28
N GLU A 284 0.66 -11.30 6.28
CA GLU A 284 1.60 -11.23 7.42
C GLU A 284 0.93 -10.79 8.72
N LYS A 285 0.02 -9.79 8.65
CA LYS A 285 -0.66 -9.26 9.84
C LYS A 285 -1.50 -10.32 10.55
N ALA A 286 -2.19 -11.18 9.79
CA ALA A 286 -2.99 -12.26 10.33
C ALA A 286 -2.11 -13.33 11.00
N TRP A 287 -1.00 -13.73 10.37
CA TRP A 287 -0.03 -14.64 10.95
C TRP A 287 0.57 -14.12 12.24
N ILE A 288 1.08 -12.89 12.25
CA ILE A 288 1.64 -12.25 13.45
C ILE A 288 0.61 -12.26 14.59
N TYR A 289 -0.65 -12.00 14.28
CA TYR A 289 -1.71 -11.95 15.29
C TYR A 289 -2.01 -13.33 15.88
N LEU A 290 -2.05 -14.35 15.04
CA LEU A 290 -2.24 -15.75 15.44
C LEU A 290 -1.06 -16.28 16.27
N ILE A 291 0.17 -16.04 15.83
CA ILE A 291 1.39 -16.44 16.52
C ILE A 291 1.48 -15.79 17.91
N LYS A 292 1.22 -14.45 17.98
CA LYS A 292 1.19 -13.70 19.25
C LYS A 292 0.15 -14.24 20.22
N TYR A 293 -1.00 -14.71 19.73
CA TYR A 293 -2.02 -15.33 20.59
C TYR A 293 -1.48 -16.60 21.26
N TYR A 294 -0.88 -17.53 20.52
CA TYR A 294 -0.32 -18.75 21.09
C TYR A 294 0.90 -18.46 21.99
N LEU A 295 1.72 -17.48 21.61
CA LEU A 295 2.86 -17.04 22.43
C LEU A 295 2.40 -16.47 23.79
N LYS A 296 1.35 -15.63 23.80
CA LYS A 296 0.76 -15.08 25.03
C LYS A 296 0.20 -16.17 25.94
N ASN A 297 -0.38 -17.21 25.36
CA ASN A 297 -0.91 -18.36 26.09
C ASN A 297 0.18 -19.41 26.46
N LYS A 298 1.47 -19.06 26.28
CA LYS A 298 2.62 -19.93 26.58
C LYS A 298 2.65 -21.25 25.80
N ASN A 299 1.84 -21.39 24.74
CA ASN A 299 1.90 -22.55 23.84
C ASN A 299 3.01 -22.35 22.81
N TYR A 300 4.25 -22.52 23.27
CA TYR A 300 5.45 -22.28 22.46
C TYR A 300 5.58 -23.25 21.29
N ARG A 301 5.14 -24.50 21.46
CA ARG A 301 5.18 -25.52 20.39
C ARG A 301 4.33 -25.08 19.19
N GLN A 302 3.08 -24.73 19.44
CA GLN A 302 2.17 -24.30 18.39
C GLN A 302 2.58 -22.94 17.79
N SER A 303 3.03 -22.01 18.64
CA SER A 303 3.54 -20.71 18.21
C SER A 303 4.73 -20.86 17.26
N LYS A 304 5.68 -21.77 17.59
CA LYS A 304 6.85 -22.06 16.74
C LYS A 304 6.45 -22.67 15.40
N TYR A 305 5.58 -23.69 15.41
CA TYR A 305 5.08 -24.31 14.18
C TYR A 305 4.45 -23.30 13.23
N LEU A 306 3.55 -22.45 13.76
CA LEU A 306 2.88 -21.42 12.96
C LEU A 306 3.84 -20.34 12.47
N ALA A 307 4.85 -19.97 13.26
CA ALA A 307 5.83 -18.98 12.87
C ALA A 307 6.69 -19.46 11.68
N PHE A 308 7.12 -20.74 11.67
CA PHE A 308 7.84 -21.29 10.54
C PHE A 308 6.95 -21.46 9.30
N LYS A 309 5.68 -21.89 9.48
CA LYS A 309 4.72 -21.92 8.38
C LYS A 309 4.49 -20.53 7.76
N ALA A 310 4.38 -19.50 8.60
CA ALA A 310 4.25 -18.12 8.15
C ALA A 310 5.51 -17.62 7.43
N LEU A 311 6.70 -18.02 7.89
CA LEU A 311 7.97 -17.63 7.27
C LEU A 311 8.13 -18.25 5.89
N ASN A 312 7.63 -19.45 5.65
CA ASN A 312 7.65 -20.08 4.32
C ASN A 312 6.80 -19.32 3.29
N ASN A 313 5.76 -18.62 3.73
CA ASN A 313 4.92 -17.79 2.85
C ASN A 313 5.42 -16.34 2.75
N ASN A 314 6.23 -15.89 3.72
CA ASN A 314 6.71 -14.51 3.86
C ASN A 314 8.20 -14.52 4.22
N HIS A 315 9.05 -14.97 3.31
CA HIS A 315 10.46 -15.29 3.57
C HIS A 315 11.28 -14.16 4.23
N ASN A 316 10.96 -12.90 3.95
CA ASN A 316 11.71 -11.74 4.42
C ASN A 316 11.00 -10.91 5.49
N SER A 317 9.96 -11.46 6.15
CA SER A 317 9.21 -10.72 7.16
C SER A 317 10.01 -10.55 8.45
N ILE A 318 10.45 -9.32 8.71
CA ILE A 318 11.11 -8.92 9.98
C ILE A 318 10.17 -9.21 11.18
N GLY A 319 8.86 -8.99 11.02
CA GLY A 319 7.88 -9.22 12.08
C GLY A 319 7.78 -10.69 12.48
N ILE A 320 7.83 -11.61 11.52
CA ILE A 320 7.81 -13.07 11.79
C ILE A 320 9.14 -13.52 12.38
N LEU A 321 10.27 -13.06 11.85
CA LEU A 321 11.61 -13.38 12.39
C LEU A 321 11.76 -12.88 13.83
N GLU A 322 11.24 -11.67 14.18
CA GLU A 322 11.18 -11.17 15.55
C GLU A 322 10.42 -12.15 16.46
N LEU A 323 9.26 -12.64 16.01
CA LEU A 323 8.48 -13.59 16.81
C LEU A 323 9.18 -14.93 17.00
N ILE A 324 9.84 -15.45 15.97
CA ILE A 324 10.65 -16.68 16.08
C ILE A 324 11.79 -16.47 17.11
N SER A 325 12.49 -15.34 17.03
CA SER A 325 13.53 -14.99 18.00
C SER A 325 12.99 -14.94 19.42
N ILE A 326 11.82 -14.32 19.63
CA ILE A 326 11.16 -14.25 20.93
C ILE A 326 10.72 -15.64 21.43
N ILE A 327 10.21 -16.50 20.55
CA ILE A 327 9.80 -17.87 20.92
C ILE A 327 11.02 -18.65 21.42
N TYR A 328 12.13 -18.64 20.69
CA TYR A 328 13.38 -19.29 21.10
C TYR A 328 13.96 -18.69 22.38
N TYR A 329 13.91 -17.38 22.55
CA TYR A 329 14.31 -16.73 23.81
C TYR A 329 13.46 -17.21 24.99
N LYS A 330 12.11 -17.30 24.82
CA LYS A 330 11.20 -17.77 25.88
C LYS A 330 11.36 -19.24 26.22
N THR A 331 11.82 -20.06 25.26
CA THR A 331 12.14 -21.48 25.45
C THR A 331 13.59 -21.68 25.88
N GLN A 332 14.34 -20.63 26.21
CA GLN A 332 15.75 -20.63 26.64
C GLN A 332 16.74 -21.20 25.59
N CYS A 333 16.30 -21.34 24.35
CA CYS A 333 17.15 -21.73 23.22
C CYS A 333 17.90 -20.50 22.67
N TYR A 334 18.79 -19.93 23.48
CA TYR A 334 19.44 -18.65 23.17
C TYR A 334 20.26 -18.69 21.87
N LYS A 335 20.92 -19.82 21.56
CA LYS A 335 21.71 -19.96 20.32
C LYS A 335 20.86 -19.72 19.07
N ASP A 336 19.68 -20.33 19.00
CA ASP A 336 18.77 -20.15 17.87
C ASP A 336 18.16 -18.77 17.87
N SER A 337 17.77 -18.22 19.03
CA SER A 337 17.29 -16.86 19.16
C SER A 337 18.27 -15.84 18.58
N ILE A 338 19.56 -15.97 18.94
CA ILE A 338 20.66 -15.11 18.43
C ILE A 338 20.78 -15.23 16.91
N LYS A 339 20.69 -16.46 16.36
CA LYS A 339 20.74 -16.69 14.91
C LYS A 339 19.67 -15.87 14.18
N PHE A 340 18.42 -15.92 14.64
CA PHE A 340 17.34 -15.18 14.00
C PHE A 340 17.43 -13.66 14.21
N TYR A 341 17.92 -13.17 15.37
CA TYR A 341 18.21 -11.76 15.55
C TYR A 341 19.31 -11.29 14.60
N ASN A 342 20.38 -12.07 14.34
CA ASN A 342 21.39 -11.73 13.37
C ASN A 342 20.80 -11.62 11.96
N GLN A 343 19.96 -12.57 11.54
CA GLN A 343 19.26 -12.48 10.25
C GLN A 343 18.44 -11.19 10.10
N ILE A 344 17.78 -10.72 11.17
CA ILE A 344 17.08 -9.44 11.14
C ILE A 344 18.06 -8.27 10.93
N LEU A 345 19.24 -8.33 11.55
CA LEU A 345 20.24 -7.25 11.39
C LEU A 345 20.91 -7.23 10.01
N ASP A 346 20.84 -8.33 9.26
CA ASP A 346 21.35 -8.41 7.88
C ASP A 346 20.45 -7.66 6.88
N PHE A 347 19.16 -7.46 7.22
CA PHE A 347 18.28 -6.54 6.48
C PHE A 347 18.73 -5.11 6.78
N LYS A 348 19.17 -4.37 5.77
CA LYS A 348 19.70 -2.98 5.90
C LYS A 348 18.64 -1.92 6.22
N GLU A 349 17.44 -2.31 6.62
CA GLU A 349 16.33 -1.40 6.92
C GLU A 349 16.43 -0.79 8.33
N ASN A 350 15.64 0.26 8.58
CA ASN A 350 15.49 0.92 9.89
C ASN A 350 14.86 -0.02 10.92
N ILE A 351 15.70 -0.80 11.60
CA ILE A 351 15.27 -1.77 12.61
C ILE A 351 14.82 -1.03 13.87
N SER A 352 13.60 -1.33 14.33
CA SER A 352 13.03 -0.65 15.50
C SER A 352 13.83 -0.91 16.78
N TRP A 353 13.84 0.08 17.67
CA TRP A 353 14.45 -0.05 19.01
C TRP A 353 13.98 -1.29 19.79
N LYS A 354 12.74 -1.69 19.60
CA LYS A 354 12.17 -2.86 20.28
C LYS A 354 12.93 -4.15 19.96
N ILE A 355 13.32 -4.34 18.71
CA ILE A 355 14.08 -5.51 18.24
C ILE A 355 15.49 -5.49 18.82
N TRP A 356 16.20 -4.35 18.73
CA TRP A 356 17.51 -4.19 19.33
C TRP A 356 17.51 -4.49 20.82
N LYS A 357 16.54 -3.94 21.56
CA LYS A 357 16.36 -4.19 23.00
C LYS A 357 16.10 -5.67 23.30
N GLY A 358 15.30 -6.37 22.46
CA GLY A 358 15.06 -7.80 22.57
C GLY A 358 16.34 -8.61 22.38
N TYR A 359 17.12 -8.29 21.36
CA TYR A 359 18.39 -8.94 21.08
C TYR A 359 19.42 -8.75 22.19
N ILE A 360 19.63 -7.51 22.64
CA ILE A 360 20.52 -7.20 23.77
C ILE A 360 20.13 -8.01 25.00
N LYS A 361 18.85 -8.09 25.36
CA LYS A 361 18.36 -8.93 26.47
C LYS A 361 18.70 -10.40 26.29
N CYS A 362 18.52 -10.92 25.07
CA CYS A 362 18.84 -12.30 24.76
C CYS A 362 20.34 -12.59 24.99
N LEU A 363 21.22 -11.67 24.54
CA LEU A 363 22.68 -11.81 24.72
C LEU A 363 23.09 -11.71 26.19
N ILE A 364 22.44 -10.84 26.98
CA ILE A 364 22.67 -10.73 28.43
C ILE A 364 22.33 -12.07 29.11
N ASP A 365 21.14 -12.62 28.87
CA ASP A 365 20.69 -13.86 29.51
C ASP A 365 21.51 -15.08 29.02
N ALA A 366 21.98 -15.04 27.77
CA ALA A 366 22.88 -16.03 27.18
C ALA A 366 24.34 -15.88 27.68
N LYS A 367 24.68 -14.81 28.44
CA LYS A 367 26.04 -14.46 28.92
C LYS A 367 27.09 -14.33 27.80
N ARG A 368 26.64 -13.93 26.58
CA ARG A 368 27.50 -13.73 25.40
C ARG A 368 28.10 -12.30 25.38
N TRP A 369 29.03 -12.01 26.29
CA TRP A 369 29.52 -10.64 26.58
C TRP A 369 30.23 -9.99 25.40
N SER A 370 31.04 -10.74 24.63
CA SER A 370 31.74 -10.22 23.45
C SER A 370 30.79 -9.82 22.33
N ASP A 371 29.77 -10.65 22.06
CA ASP A 371 28.77 -10.34 21.05
C ASP A 371 27.85 -9.20 21.52
N LEU A 372 27.54 -9.20 22.81
CA LEU A 372 26.74 -8.13 23.44
C LEU A 372 27.41 -6.76 23.26
N LEU A 373 28.73 -6.66 23.48
CA LEU A 373 29.46 -5.43 23.28
C LEU A 373 29.38 -4.95 21.80
N LYS A 374 29.65 -5.87 20.86
CA LYS A 374 29.58 -5.56 19.41
C LYS A 374 28.19 -5.07 19.01
N VAL A 375 27.13 -5.79 19.43
CA VAL A 375 25.75 -5.46 19.11
C VAL A 375 25.30 -4.14 19.75
N SER A 376 25.69 -3.90 21.00
CA SER A 376 25.37 -2.66 21.72
C SER A 376 26.05 -1.44 21.09
N LEU A 377 27.30 -1.57 20.63
CA LEU A 377 27.99 -0.50 19.88
C LEU A 377 27.32 -0.20 18.53
N LYS A 378 26.88 -1.23 17.80
CA LYS A 378 26.07 -1.03 16.59
C LYS A 378 24.74 -0.33 16.92
N ALA A 379 24.03 -0.78 17.95
CA ALA A 379 22.77 -0.17 18.38
C ALA A 379 22.94 1.31 18.81
N LYS A 380 24.07 1.68 19.41
CA LYS A 380 24.39 3.06 19.82
C LYS A 380 24.47 4.01 18.63
N LYS A 381 24.97 3.56 17.47
CA LYS A 381 25.01 4.36 16.24
C LYS A 381 23.61 4.75 15.75
N HIS A 382 22.62 3.82 15.89
CA HIS A 382 21.25 4.06 15.46
C HIS A 382 20.39 4.76 16.52
N PHE A 383 20.72 4.55 17.81
CA PHE A 383 19.93 5.06 18.95
C PHE A 383 20.84 5.71 20.01
N PRO A 384 21.48 6.85 19.71
CA PRO A 384 22.48 7.48 20.58
C PRO A 384 21.95 7.88 21.97
N ASN A 385 20.66 8.19 22.08
CA ASN A 385 20.05 8.71 23.33
C ASN A 385 19.40 7.64 24.22
N LYS A 386 19.73 6.35 24.02
CA LYS A 386 19.13 5.26 24.83
C LYS A 386 20.10 4.83 25.94
N ALA A 387 19.91 5.36 27.15
CA ALA A 387 20.71 5.02 28.33
C ALA A 387 20.86 3.51 28.60
N PHE A 388 19.87 2.70 28.24
CA PHE A 388 19.94 1.24 28.35
C PHE A 388 21.14 0.66 27.58
N ILE A 389 21.48 1.25 26.43
CA ILE A 389 22.65 0.82 25.63
C ILE A 389 23.93 1.20 26.36
N ASP A 390 24.04 2.41 26.88
CA ASP A 390 25.21 2.91 27.59
C ASP A 390 25.54 2.05 28.81
N PHE A 391 24.55 1.74 29.63
CA PHE A 391 24.71 0.82 30.75
C PHE A 391 25.13 -0.60 30.31
N THR A 392 24.60 -1.07 29.19
CA THR A 392 24.95 -2.40 28.66
C THR A 392 26.39 -2.42 28.19
N ILE A 393 26.86 -1.40 27.45
CA ILE A 393 28.24 -1.24 27.03
C ILE A 393 29.16 -1.16 28.25
N SER A 394 28.83 -0.30 29.22
CA SER A 394 29.58 -0.16 30.46
C SER A 394 29.73 -1.50 31.19
N GLY A 395 28.63 -2.25 31.38
CA GLY A 395 28.66 -3.57 32.00
C GLY A 395 29.54 -4.58 31.27
N CYS A 396 29.52 -4.57 29.92
CA CYS A 396 30.41 -5.42 29.13
C CYS A 396 31.88 -5.02 29.29
N LEU A 397 32.18 -3.73 29.29
CA LEU A 397 33.55 -3.20 29.46
C LEU A 397 34.13 -3.55 30.83
N LEU A 398 33.32 -3.48 31.90
CA LEU A 398 33.70 -3.96 33.25
C LEU A 398 34.06 -5.45 33.24
N LYS A 399 33.32 -6.28 32.54
CA LYS A 399 33.62 -7.72 32.40
C LYS A 399 34.94 -7.98 31.63
N HIS A 400 35.34 -7.05 30.77
CA HIS A 400 36.57 -7.12 30.03
C HIS A 400 37.75 -6.34 30.73
N GLY A 401 37.53 -5.85 31.95
CA GLY A 401 38.58 -5.15 32.72
C GLY A 401 38.89 -3.72 32.28
N LYS A 402 38.08 -3.14 31.37
CA LYS A 402 38.29 -1.79 30.80
C LYS A 402 37.54 -0.73 31.63
N LEU A 403 38.08 -0.41 32.80
CA LEU A 403 37.40 0.44 33.80
C LEU A 403 37.13 1.87 33.30
N ASN A 404 38.12 2.53 32.70
CA ASN A 404 38.01 3.93 32.28
C ASN A 404 36.92 4.13 31.19
N GLU A 405 36.90 3.25 30.20
CA GLU A 405 35.86 3.27 29.15
C GLU A 405 34.49 2.99 29.76
N ALA A 406 34.41 2.07 30.72
CA ALA A 406 33.15 1.69 31.40
C ALA A 406 32.57 2.87 32.17
N ILE A 407 33.39 3.64 32.88
CA ILE A 407 32.97 4.84 33.63
C ILE A 407 32.35 5.87 32.67
N TYR A 408 33.00 6.12 31.53
CA TYR A 408 32.48 7.06 30.53
C TYR A 408 31.05 6.71 30.10
N PHE A 409 30.81 5.44 29.68
CA PHE A 409 29.49 5.02 29.27
C PHE A 409 28.46 4.99 30.43
N PHE A 410 28.93 4.66 31.63
CA PHE A 410 28.06 4.69 32.81
C PHE A 410 27.56 6.10 33.14
N GLN A 411 28.47 7.09 33.12
CA GLN A 411 28.15 8.49 33.31
C GLN A 411 27.23 9.02 32.20
N SER A 412 27.48 8.64 30.93
CA SER A 412 26.61 8.96 29.81
C SER A 412 25.19 8.46 30.02
N GLY A 413 25.02 7.21 30.48
CA GLY A 413 23.72 6.63 30.79
C GLY A 413 23.03 7.32 31.97
N ASN A 414 23.77 7.63 33.04
CA ASN A 414 23.24 8.28 34.25
C ASN A 414 22.74 9.71 33.99
N LYS A 415 23.29 10.43 33.01
CA LYS A 415 22.75 11.75 32.58
C LYS A 415 21.32 11.66 32.06
N VAL A 416 20.90 10.50 31.52
CA VAL A 416 19.57 10.29 30.93
C VAL A 416 18.60 9.66 31.92
N CYS A 417 19.00 8.62 32.61
CA CYS A 417 18.20 7.98 33.66
C CYS A 417 19.04 7.13 34.61
N ARG A 418 18.47 6.82 35.78
CA ARG A 418 19.08 5.87 36.71
C ARG A 418 19.17 4.47 36.13
N ILE A 419 20.21 3.71 36.50
CA ILE A 419 20.39 2.35 36.04
C ILE A 419 19.22 1.44 36.39
N PRO A 420 18.66 0.67 35.47
CA PRO A 420 17.57 -0.26 35.73
C PRO A 420 18.03 -1.41 36.65
N THR A 421 17.23 -1.76 37.67
CA THR A 421 17.54 -2.83 38.63
C THR A 421 17.82 -4.19 37.97
N LYS A 422 17.23 -4.47 36.83
CA LYS A 422 17.51 -5.69 36.05
C LYS A 422 18.94 -5.74 35.49
N LEU A 423 19.49 -4.60 35.10
CA LEU A 423 20.88 -4.52 34.62
C LEU A 423 21.87 -4.68 35.77
N ILE A 424 21.56 -4.13 36.95
CA ILE A 424 22.37 -4.34 38.16
C ILE A 424 22.47 -5.85 38.48
N LYS A 425 21.36 -6.59 38.39
CA LYS A 425 21.38 -8.05 38.59
C LYS A 425 22.22 -8.80 37.54
N SER A 426 22.25 -8.32 36.31
CA SER A 426 23.02 -8.92 35.23
C SER A 426 24.51 -8.57 35.27
N PHE A 427 24.83 -7.42 35.81
CA PHE A 427 26.19 -6.87 35.98
C PHE A 427 26.43 -6.47 37.46
N PRO A 428 26.73 -7.45 38.34
CA PRO A 428 26.98 -7.16 39.77
C PRO A 428 28.17 -6.22 39.99
N GLU A 429 29.04 -6.08 39.00
CA GLU A 429 30.21 -5.19 39.01
C GLU A 429 29.81 -3.72 39.24
N PHE A 430 28.61 -3.30 38.84
CA PHE A 430 28.12 -1.93 39.08
C PHE A 430 28.00 -1.57 40.57
N THR A 431 27.72 -2.54 41.43
CA THR A 431 27.64 -2.32 42.88
C THR A 431 28.97 -2.52 43.60
N LYS A 432 29.92 -3.24 42.99
CA LYS A 432 31.23 -3.56 43.59
C LYS A 432 32.25 -2.46 43.36
N ASN A 433 32.12 -1.69 42.27
CA ASN A 433 33.10 -0.63 41.92
C ASN A 433 32.65 0.73 42.48
N LYS A 434 33.32 1.18 43.58
CA LYS A 434 33.11 2.49 44.19
C LYS A 434 33.27 3.66 43.20
N ALA A 435 34.13 3.53 42.20
CA ALA A 435 34.36 4.54 41.15
C ALA A 435 33.18 4.83 40.23
N LEU A 436 32.13 3.97 40.24
CA LEU A 436 30.89 4.18 39.50
C LEU A 436 29.76 4.79 40.36
N LEU A 437 29.98 4.89 41.67
CA LEU A 437 29.01 5.37 42.65
C LEU A 437 29.23 6.85 43.03
N VAL A 438 30.30 7.43 42.52
CA VAL A 438 30.65 8.87 42.59
C VAL A 438 30.15 9.55 41.31
#